data_731b51fa8273e6a4d28b83fb5b184fbb
#
_entry.id   731b51fa8273e6a4d28b83fb5b184fbb
#
_cell.length_a   1.000
_cell.length_b   1.000
_cell.length_c   1.000
_cell.angle_alpha   90.00
_cell.angle_beta   90.00
_cell.angle_gamma   90.00
#
_symmetry.space_group_name_H-M   'P 1'
#
loop_
_entity.id
_entity.type
_entity.pdbx_description
1 polymer ?
#
loop_
_entity_poly.entity_id
_entity_poly.type
_entity_poly.pdbx_seq_one_letter_code
_entity_poly.pdbx_strand_id
1 'polypeptide(L)'
;MRVVLGLLLLTFIYLFYSHAKYSNTGIDITDEAFHYFLLQSSKPGLPFIVYGNLFGPIINLLDLEIAEIRMLSLTTHLLCGLLLAIAVKPKISKTNNYWSPIYTIFITFTPLILYGIQGRFISYNSLTFCLTSFIISCLIFSSVHRNQIKSYSLVFISALLTGIQFGVKFPTFIILFILIILTILFCFRLTNLIVFLLGTFIGIITVHKNFNIFQIFNDCKASLGEYGFAGFHGSESFLDLYLNSLYVQFLQAFTKLDIIIVICTMLYIKRTYILNSIIVTFLFCYLLFRSWHCSYFQSGESAFFCATPWFLAAISVITLAFYYHFKRIIIFKRNEVFFLIILFCSPFLCSLGTNTSLIKQFPVYLTFTSALIVILLCKMPKTKGSFLLPLYLLIITICVNYNSIYQNPVRTYPLDQISNEPRNSHAGNIRLDDSDDQIISNILSYIDLNSKPGSYLPYIDLAGTPGTYLFINKERDFPYYGQWLDITSTSRLERLFSDLKKSSKTKIFIHCRQDWSLEKFGSFESSKKIMGSNLMVGLFALKQ
;
A
#
# COMPACT_ATOMS: atom_id res chain seq x y z
N MET A 1 -16.81 -21.87 -20.02
CA MET A 1 -15.48 -21.37 -19.62
C MET A 1 -15.01 -20.17 -20.45
N ARG A 2 -14.89 -20.26 -21.81
CA ARG A 2 -14.46 -19.13 -22.68
C ARG A 2 -15.31 -17.87 -22.49
N VAL A 3 -16.62 -18.01 -22.41
CA VAL A 3 -17.55 -16.90 -22.18
C VAL A 3 -17.28 -16.24 -20.81
N VAL A 4 -17.14 -17.03 -19.74
CA VAL A 4 -16.83 -16.50 -18.39
C VAL A 4 -15.50 -15.76 -18.38
N LEU A 5 -14.47 -16.30 -19.03
CA LEU A 5 -13.18 -15.63 -19.18
C LEU A 5 -13.30 -14.32 -19.95
N GLY A 6 -14.07 -14.32 -21.03
CA GLY A 6 -14.35 -13.12 -21.82
C GLY A 6 -15.05 -12.04 -21.00
N LEU A 7 -16.08 -12.39 -20.24
CA LEU A 7 -16.79 -11.47 -19.36
C LEU A 7 -15.88 -10.90 -18.26
N LEU A 8 -15.07 -11.74 -17.63
CA LEU A 8 -14.10 -11.29 -16.62
C LEU A 8 -13.09 -10.30 -17.21
N LEU A 9 -12.52 -10.60 -18.37
CA LEU A 9 -11.58 -9.71 -19.02
C LEU A 9 -12.23 -8.37 -19.40
N LEU A 10 -13.45 -8.38 -19.94
CA LEU A 10 -14.20 -7.17 -20.23
C LEU A 10 -14.44 -6.34 -18.96
N THR A 11 -14.79 -6.99 -17.86
CA THR A 11 -15.00 -6.30 -16.57
C THR A 11 -13.70 -5.66 -16.07
N PHE A 12 -12.56 -6.34 -16.19
CA PHE A 12 -11.27 -5.75 -15.80
C PHE A 12 -10.82 -4.63 -16.72
N ILE A 13 -11.07 -4.73 -18.02
CA ILE A 13 -10.86 -3.64 -18.97
C ILE A 13 -11.71 -2.43 -18.60
N TYR A 14 -12.97 -2.64 -18.23
CA TYR A 14 -13.85 -1.58 -17.75
C TYR A 14 -13.33 -0.94 -16.46
N LEU A 15 -12.88 -1.72 -15.47
CA LEU A 15 -12.30 -1.19 -14.24
C LEU A 15 -11.01 -0.41 -14.51
N PHE A 16 -10.15 -0.92 -15.38
CA PHE A 16 -8.94 -0.20 -15.80
C PHE A 16 -9.28 1.13 -16.47
N TYR A 17 -10.23 1.12 -17.39
CA TYR A 17 -10.73 2.33 -18.04
C TYR A 17 -11.32 3.32 -17.02
N SER A 18 -12.08 2.84 -16.04
CA SER A 18 -12.64 3.68 -14.99
C SER A 18 -11.56 4.34 -14.14
N HIS A 19 -10.54 3.60 -13.73
CA HIS A 19 -9.39 4.18 -13.02
C HIS A 19 -8.64 5.21 -13.87
N ALA A 20 -8.49 4.97 -15.17
CA ALA A 20 -7.86 5.91 -16.09
C ALA A 20 -8.70 7.17 -16.26
N LYS A 21 -10.02 7.03 -16.46
CA LYS A 21 -10.97 8.14 -16.62
C LYS A 21 -10.94 9.09 -15.41
N TYR A 22 -10.82 8.55 -14.21
CA TYR A 22 -10.82 9.33 -12.97
C TYR A 22 -9.41 9.55 -12.39
N SER A 23 -8.36 9.41 -13.22
CA SER A 23 -6.98 9.56 -12.73
C SER A 23 -6.65 10.96 -12.26
N ASN A 24 -7.31 12.00 -12.77
CA ASN A 24 -7.19 13.38 -12.35
C ASN A 24 -8.28 13.86 -11.38
N THR A 25 -9.12 12.93 -10.87
CA THR A 25 -10.30 13.26 -10.05
C THR A 25 -10.07 12.83 -8.61
N GLY A 26 -10.41 13.72 -7.66
CA GLY A 26 -10.18 13.53 -6.23
C GLY A 26 -8.69 13.40 -5.89
N ILE A 27 -8.29 13.97 -4.79
CA ILE A 27 -6.94 13.80 -4.23
C ILE A 27 -7.08 13.59 -2.73
N ASP A 28 -6.33 12.65 -2.19
CA ASP A 28 -6.09 12.64 -0.76
C ASP A 28 -5.05 13.73 -0.44
N ILE A 29 -5.53 14.88 0.01
CA ILE A 29 -4.69 16.03 0.36
C ILE A 29 -3.75 15.75 1.53
N THR A 30 -3.89 14.61 2.20
CA THR A 30 -3.00 14.16 3.28
C THR A 30 -1.92 13.20 2.75
N ASP A 31 -2.24 11.94 2.57
CA ASP A 31 -1.26 10.88 2.29
C ASP A 31 -0.73 10.92 0.85
N GLU A 32 -1.63 11.10 -0.13
CA GLU A 32 -1.23 11.10 -1.55
C GLU A 32 -0.36 12.30 -1.88
N ALA A 33 -0.76 13.48 -1.39
CA ALA A 33 0.03 14.69 -1.56
C ALA A 33 1.39 14.61 -0.85
N PHE A 34 1.45 14.02 0.35
CA PHE A 34 2.70 13.75 1.04
C PHE A 34 3.65 12.90 0.19
N HIS A 35 3.15 11.82 -0.40
CA HIS A 35 3.96 10.95 -1.25
C HIS A 35 4.39 11.65 -2.54
N TYR A 36 3.55 12.53 -3.11
CA TYR A 36 3.92 13.34 -4.26
C TYR A 36 5.12 14.25 -3.95
N PHE A 37 5.10 14.93 -2.80
CA PHE A 37 6.23 15.76 -2.39
C PHE A 37 7.49 14.97 -2.06
N LEU A 38 7.36 13.78 -1.49
CA LEU A 38 8.51 12.88 -1.29
C LEU A 38 9.17 12.47 -2.62
N LEU A 39 8.39 12.34 -3.68
CA LEU A 39 8.92 12.03 -5.01
C LEU A 39 9.59 13.24 -5.67
N GLN A 40 9.08 14.45 -5.44
CA GLN A 40 9.64 15.67 -6.03
C GLN A 40 10.81 16.27 -5.25
N SER A 41 10.84 16.10 -3.91
CA SER A 41 11.87 16.72 -3.09
C SER A 41 13.15 15.88 -3.06
N SER A 42 14.30 16.52 -3.31
CA SER A 42 15.61 15.91 -3.09
C SER A 42 15.97 15.77 -1.60
N LYS A 43 15.18 16.33 -0.71
CA LYS A 43 15.37 16.26 0.73
C LYS A 43 14.34 15.29 1.32
N PRO A 44 14.75 14.13 1.83
CA PRO A 44 13.84 13.20 2.47
C PRO A 44 13.27 13.85 3.72
N GLY A 45 11.95 14.00 3.76
CA GLY A 45 11.24 14.47 4.96
C GLY A 45 11.34 13.49 6.13
N LEU A 46 11.62 12.22 5.81
CA LEU A 46 11.79 11.12 6.76
C LEU A 46 13.09 10.37 6.43
N PRO A 47 14.01 10.19 7.36
CA PRO A 47 15.34 9.62 7.09
C PRO A 47 15.33 8.17 6.63
N PHE A 48 14.22 7.45 6.77
CA PHE A 48 14.10 6.05 6.29
C PHE A 48 13.22 5.90 5.06
N ILE A 49 12.53 6.94 4.61
CA ILE A 49 11.71 6.89 3.41
C ILE A 49 12.43 7.71 2.35
N VAL A 50 13.42 7.07 1.73
CA VAL A 50 14.31 7.74 0.75
C VAL A 50 14.07 7.29 -0.68
N TYR A 51 12.97 6.61 -0.95
CA TYR A 51 12.63 6.14 -2.30
C TYR A 51 12.49 7.29 -3.32
N GLY A 52 12.19 8.50 -2.86
CA GLY A 52 12.21 9.71 -3.69
C GLY A 52 13.58 9.97 -4.34
N ASN A 53 14.69 9.56 -3.69
CA ASN A 53 16.02 9.68 -4.28
C ASN A 53 16.20 8.84 -5.55
N LEU A 54 15.48 7.72 -5.66
CA LEU A 54 15.54 6.83 -6.81
C LEU A 54 14.48 7.16 -7.86
N PHE A 55 13.23 7.35 -7.43
CA PHE A 55 12.10 7.53 -8.34
C PHE A 55 11.86 9.00 -8.70
N GLY A 56 12.19 9.94 -7.81
CA GLY A 56 12.02 11.37 -8.06
C GLY A 56 12.73 11.89 -9.31
N PRO A 57 14.01 11.57 -9.56
CA PRO A 57 14.69 11.95 -10.79
C PRO A 57 13.99 11.44 -12.05
N ILE A 58 13.39 10.25 -12.02
CA ILE A 58 12.65 9.68 -13.15
C ILE A 58 11.34 10.46 -13.38
N ILE A 59 10.61 10.73 -12.32
CA ILE A 59 9.34 11.48 -12.37
C ILE A 59 9.58 12.90 -12.87
N ASN A 60 10.60 13.58 -12.34
CA ASN A 60 10.96 14.94 -12.75
C ASN A 60 11.50 15.00 -14.19
N LEU A 61 12.29 13.98 -14.62
CA LEU A 61 12.78 13.91 -15.99
C LEU A 61 11.66 13.74 -17.02
N LEU A 62 10.63 13.00 -16.65
CA LEU A 62 9.48 12.73 -17.50
C LEU A 62 8.36 13.76 -17.32
N ASP A 63 8.53 14.71 -16.39
CA ASP A 63 7.55 15.76 -16.04
C ASP A 63 6.13 15.20 -15.80
N LEU A 64 6.07 14.11 -15.01
CA LEU A 64 4.82 13.37 -14.80
C LEU A 64 3.89 14.12 -13.85
N GLU A 65 2.69 14.37 -14.30
CA GLU A 65 1.57 14.85 -13.49
C GLU A 65 0.99 13.74 -12.59
N ILE A 66 0.16 14.12 -11.62
CA ILE A 66 -0.45 13.19 -10.66
C ILE A 66 -1.29 12.11 -11.36
N ALA A 67 -1.99 12.45 -12.43
CA ALA A 67 -2.78 11.52 -13.22
C ALA A 67 -1.91 10.42 -13.85
N GLU A 68 -0.75 10.82 -14.37
CA GLU A 68 0.20 9.91 -15.01
C GLU A 68 0.91 9.03 -14.00
N ILE A 69 1.27 9.60 -12.82
CA ILE A 69 1.85 8.83 -11.71
C ILE A 69 0.86 7.77 -11.21
N ARG A 70 -0.43 8.11 -11.13
CA ARG A 70 -1.49 7.15 -10.79
C ARG A 70 -1.61 6.03 -11.82
N MET A 71 -1.55 6.36 -13.11
CA MET A 71 -1.58 5.36 -14.18
C MET A 71 -0.32 4.48 -14.18
N LEU A 72 0.85 5.06 -13.91
CA LEU A 72 2.08 4.32 -13.72
C LEU A 72 1.99 3.36 -12.53
N SER A 73 1.42 3.82 -11.42
CA SER A 73 1.15 2.99 -10.24
C SER A 73 0.25 1.81 -10.58
N LEU A 74 -0.90 2.08 -11.20
CA LEU A 74 -1.86 1.05 -11.62
C LEU A 74 -1.21 -0.01 -12.53
N THR A 75 -0.50 0.44 -13.56
CA THR A 75 0.17 -0.44 -14.52
C THR A 75 1.23 -1.30 -13.83
N THR A 76 2.01 -0.70 -12.92
CA THR A 76 3.05 -1.42 -12.17
C THR A 76 2.45 -2.49 -11.25
N HIS A 77 1.32 -2.20 -10.59
CA HIS A 77 0.61 -3.18 -9.76
C HIS A 77 0.15 -4.39 -10.59
N LEU A 78 -0.47 -4.15 -11.75
CA LEU A 78 -0.90 -5.22 -12.65
C LEU A 78 0.29 -6.03 -13.19
N LEU A 79 1.38 -5.36 -13.52
CA LEU A 79 2.61 -6.03 -13.97
C LEU A 79 3.20 -6.92 -12.87
N CYS A 80 3.19 -6.48 -11.62
CA CYS A 80 3.62 -7.29 -10.46
C CYS A 80 2.76 -8.54 -10.29
N GLY A 81 1.43 -8.41 -10.40
CA GLY A 81 0.52 -9.55 -10.37
C GLY A 81 0.76 -10.53 -11.54
N LEU A 82 0.97 -10.01 -12.75
CA LEU A 82 1.27 -10.80 -13.93
C LEU A 82 2.60 -11.57 -13.78
N LEU A 83 3.66 -10.91 -13.32
CA LEU A 83 4.95 -11.54 -13.11
C LEU A 83 4.88 -12.65 -12.05
N LEU A 84 4.15 -12.42 -10.96
CA LEU A 84 3.92 -13.44 -9.94
C LEU A 84 3.10 -14.61 -10.51
N ALA A 85 2.07 -14.35 -11.31
CA ALA A 85 1.27 -15.37 -11.99
C ALA A 85 2.13 -16.23 -12.94
N ILE A 86 3.01 -15.59 -13.74
CA ILE A 86 3.93 -16.28 -14.64
C ILE A 86 4.96 -17.09 -13.84
N ALA A 87 5.48 -16.57 -12.74
CA ALA A 87 6.44 -17.27 -11.88
C ALA A 87 5.83 -18.55 -11.26
N VAL A 88 4.56 -18.47 -10.88
CA VAL A 88 3.83 -19.60 -10.29
C VAL A 88 3.35 -20.62 -11.34
N LYS A 89 3.15 -20.21 -12.61
CA LYS A 89 2.62 -21.04 -13.69
C LYS A 89 3.29 -22.42 -13.84
N PRO A 90 4.63 -22.58 -13.77
CA PRO A 90 5.26 -23.91 -13.86
C PRO A 90 4.83 -24.88 -12.76
N LYS A 91 4.39 -24.36 -11.61
CA LYS A 91 3.86 -25.18 -10.50
C LYS A 91 2.41 -25.59 -10.75
N ILE A 92 1.66 -24.78 -11.55
CA ILE A 92 0.26 -25.00 -11.91
C ILE A 92 0.12 -25.94 -13.11
N SER A 93 0.94 -25.77 -14.13
CA SER A 93 0.77 -26.42 -15.46
C SER A 93 0.94 -27.95 -15.42
N LYS A 94 1.66 -28.47 -14.42
CA LYS A 94 1.85 -29.93 -14.28
C LYS A 94 0.59 -30.69 -13.88
N THR A 95 -0.41 -30.00 -13.38
CA THR A 95 -1.60 -30.60 -12.78
C THR A 95 -2.90 -30.30 -13.49
N ASN A 96 -3.05 -29.17 -14.20
CA ASN A 96 -4.35 -28.81 -14.78
C ASN A 96 -4.28 -27.73 -15.88
N ASN A 97 -4.25 -28.12 -17.15
CA ASN A 97 -4.19 -27.18 -18.28
C ASN A 97 -5.47 -26.34 -18.46
N TYR A 98 -6.65 -26.85 -18.04
CA TYR A 98 -7.92 -26.20 -18.29
C TYR A 98 -8.17 -24.95 -17.42
N TRP A 99 -7.70 -24.93 -16.18
CA TRP A 99 -7.95 -23.86 -15.22
C TRP A 99 -6.83 -22.84 -15.13
N SER A 100 -5.69 -23.14 -15.78
CA SER A 100 -4.51 -22.26 -15.80
C SER A 100 -4.83 -20.80 -16.19
N PRO A 101 -5.70 -20.51 -17.17
CA PRO A 101 -6.07 -19.12 -17.50
C PRO A 101 -6.79 -18.39 -16.38
N ILE A 102 -7.75 -19.06 -15.69
CA ILE A 102 -8.48 -18.45 -14.56
C ILE A 102 -7.52 -18.11 -13.42
N TYR A 103 -6.61 -19.03 -13.09
CA TYR A 103 -5.63 -18.80 -12.04
C TYR A 103 -4.66 -17.67 -12.39
N THR A 104 -4.25 -17.58 -13.65
CA THR A 104 -3.39 -16.48 -14.13
C THR A 104 -4.11 -15.15 -14.01
N ILE A 105 -5.35 -15.04 -14.51
CA ILE A 105 -6.18 -13.82 -14.41
C ILE A 105 -6.36 -13.45 -12.94
N PHE A 106 -6.70 -14.42 -12.08
CA PHE A 106 -6.93 -14.20 -10.67
C PHE A 106 -5.71 -13.56 -9.97
N ILE A 107 -4.51 -14.13 -10.13
CA ILE A 107 -3.30 -13.56 -9.51
C ILE A 107 -2.94 -12.20 -10.14
N THR A 108 -3.14 -12.04 -11.46
CA THR A 108 -2.80 -10.81 -12.19
C THR A 108 -3.63 -9.61 -11.72
N PHE A 109 -4.91 -9.81 -11.43
CA PHE A 109 -5.82 -8.70 -11.13
C PHE A 109 -6.07 -8.46 -9.63
N THR A 110 -5.65 -9.36 -8.74
CA THR A 110 -5.75 -9.11 -7.29
C THR A 110 -4.98 -7.89 -6.78
N PRO A 111 -3.88 -7.39 -7.39
CA PRO A 111 -3.27 -6.14 -6.99
C PRO A 111 -4.18 -4.91 -7.09
N LEU A 112 -5.24 -4.96 -7.88
CA LEU A 112 -6.23 -3.88 -7.94
C LEU A 112 -6.91 -3.63 -6.60
N ILE A 113 -6.98 -4.62 -5.72
CA ILE A 113 -7.51 -4.43 -4.35
C ILE A 113 -6.63 -3.43 -3.58
N LEU A 114 -5.31 -3.60 -3.65
CA LEU A 114 -4.37 -2.67 -3.06
C LEU A 114 -4.55 -1.25 -3.62
N TYR A 115 -4.60 -1.13 -4.94
CA TYR A 115 -4.78 0.13 -5.64
C TYR A 115 -6.07 0.84 -5.24
N GLY A 116 -7.18 0.11 -5.09
CA GLY A 116 -8.47 0.66 -4.69
C GLY A 116 -8.58 1.03 -3.20
N ILE A 117 -7.92 0.29 -2.29
CA ILE A 117 -8.08 0.47 -0.84
C ILE A 117 -7.06 1.46 -0.26
N GLN A 118 -5.81 1.47 -0.72
CA GLN A 118 -4.74 2.30 -0.12
C GLN A 118 -4.43 3.58 -0.89
N GLY A 119 -5.22 3.91 -1.88
CA GLY A 119 -4.97 5.07 -2.71
C GLY A 119 -4.24 4.73 -4.00
N ARG A 120 -4.51 5.54 -4.99
CA ARG A 120 -4.14 5.32 -6.38
C ARG A 120 -2.70 5.73 -6.70
N PHE A 121 -1.96 6.21 -5.70
CA PHE A 121 -0.65 6.83 -5.87
C PHE A 121 0.52 5.90 -5.50
N ILE A 122 1.73 6.25 -5.96
CA ILE A 122 2.96 5.56 -5.58
C ILE A 122 3.31 5.93 -4.13
N SER A 123 2.99 5.05 -3.19
CA SER A 123 3.31 5.17 -1.78
C SER A 123 4.41 4.19 -1.37
N TYR A 124 4.97 4.35 -0.16
CA TYR A 124 5.87 3.35 0.40
C TYR A 124 5.21 1.96 0.52
N ASN A 125 3.90 1.90 0.70
CA ASN A 125 3.16 0.64 0.76
C ASN A 125 3.01 -0.01 -0.63
N SER A 126 2.66 0.77 -1.66
CA SER A 126 2.57 0.27 -3.02
C SER A 126 3.93 -0.17 -3.56
N LEU A 127 4.99 0.60 -3.29
CA LEU A 127 6.36 0.21 -3.66
C LEU A 127 6.82 -1.05 -2.92
N THR A 128 6.52 -1.17 -1.62
CA THR A 128 6.81 -2.39 -0.85
C THR A 128 6.16 -3.61 -1.47
N PHE A 129 4.89 -3.51 -1.86
CA PHE A 129 4.19 -4.57 -2.56
C PHE A 129 4.87 -4.93 -3.89
N CYS A 130 5.15 -3.92 -4.72
CA CYS A 130 5.79 -4.13 -6.02
C CYS A 130 7.16 -4.80 -5.88
N LEU A 131 8.02 -4.26 -5.02
CA LEU A 131 9.36 -4.82 -4.79
C LEU A 131 9.28 -6.25 -4.26
N THR A 132 8.44 -6.52 -3.26
CA THR A 132 8.26 -7.86 -2.70
C THR A 132 7.75 -8.84 -3.75
N SER A 133 6.80 -8.43 -4.60
CA SER A 133 6.28 -9.26 -5.71
C SER A 133 7.36 -9.61 -6.72
N PHE A 134 8.18 -8.63 -7.13
CA PHE A 134 9.33 -8.87 -8.03
C PHE A 134 10.37 -9.79 -7.40
N ILE A 135 10.74 -9.54 -6.14
CA ILE A 135 11.71 -10.35 -5.38
C ILE A 135 11.27 -11.82 -5.37
N ILE A 136 10.03 -12.08 -4.95
CA ILE A 136 9.48 -13.43 -4.87
C ILE A 136 9.40 -14.08 -6.26
N SER A 137 8.97 -13.33 -7.27
CA SER A 137 8.92 -13.84 -8.65
C SER A 137 10.29 -14.25 -9.16
N CYS A 138 11.33 -13.43 -8.93
CA CYS A 138 12.71 -13.75 -9.30
C CYS A 138 13.23 -15.00 -8.58
N LEU A 139 12.95 -15.15 -7.28
CA LEU A 139 13.35 -16.34 -6.50
C LEU A 139 12.65 -17.61 -6.99
N ILE A 140 11.34 -17.54 -7.28
CA ILE A 140 10.60 -18.68 -7.84
C ILE A 140 11.16 -19.05 -9.22
N PHE A 141 11.38 -18.08 -10.11
CA PHE A 141 12.01 -18.32 -11.41
C PHE A 141 13.40 -18.93 -11.30
N SER A 142 14.25 -18.37 -10.41
CA SER A 142 15.59 -18.92 -10.15
C SER A 142 15.54 -20.38 -9.74
N SER A 143 14.57 -20.78 -8.91
CA SER A 143 14.41 -22.18 -8.44
C SER A 143 13.99 -23.18 -9.53
N VAL A 144 13.45 -22.70 -10.66
CA VAL A 144 12.97 -23.54 -11.78
C VAL A 144 14.04 -23.68 -12.85
N HIS A 145 14.92 -22.69 -13.00
CA HIS A 145 15.95 -22.70 -14.04
C HIS A 145 17.11 -23.62 -13.69
N ARG A 146 17.45 -24.53 -14.63
CA ARG A 146 18.62 -25.41 -14.54
C ARG A 146 19.92 -24.68 -14.86
N ASN A 147 19.87 -23.60 -15.66
CA ASN A 147 21.03 -22.79 -16.02
C ASN A 147 21.47 -21.94 -14.82
N GLN A 148 22.73 -22.16 -14.38
CA GLN A 148 23.29 -21.48 -13.21
C GLN A 148 23.42 -19.98 -13.40
N ILE A 149 23.84 -19.50 -14.59
CA ILE A 149 24.02 -18.07 -14.87
C ILE A 149 22.67 -17.35 -14.74
N LYS A 150 21.60 -17.91 -15.34
CA LYS A 150 20.24 -17.34 -15.21
C LYS A 150 19.76 -17.34 -13.75
N SER A 151 20.06 -18.40 -13.01
CA SER A 151 19.74 -18.47 -11.58
C SER A 151 20.45 -17.39 -10.78
N TYR A 152 21.76 -17.20 -10.98
CA TYR A 152 22.54 -16.14 -10.32
C TYR A 152 22.04 -14.74 -10.69
N SER A 153 21.74 -14.47 -11.95
CA SER A 153 21.19 -13.19 -12.39
C SER A 153 19.86 -12.88 -11.71
N LEU A 154 18.95 -13.85 -11.60
CA LEU A 154 17.65 -13.67 -10.93
C LEU A 154 17.81 -13.46 -9.42
N VAL A 155 18.74 -14.18 -8.76
CA VAL A 155 19.06 -13.97 -7.36
C VAL A 155 19.70 -12.59 -7.15
N PHE A 156 20.57 -12.13 -8.05
CA PHE A 156 21.14 -10.78 -7.99
C PHE A 156 20.09 -9.68 -8.13
N ILE A 157 19.17 -9.82 -9.08
CA ILE A 157 18.05 -8.86 -9.24
C ILE A 157 17.18 -8.86 -7.97
N SER A 158 16.82 -10.03 -7.45
CA SER A 158 16.09 -10.16 -6.19
C SER A 158 16.82 -9.47 -5.03
N ALA A 159 18.14 -9.63 -4.95
CA ALA A 159 18.99 -9.01 -3.94
C ALA A 159 19.03 -7.48 -4.07
N LEU A 160 19.21 -6.97 -5.30
CA LEU A 160 19.20 -5.54 -5.59
C LEU A 160 17.89 -4.89 -5.13
N LEU A 161 16.77 -5.50 -5.49
CA LEU A 161 15.43 -5.03 -5.09
C LEU A 161 15.23 -5.12 -3.56
N THR A 162 15.78 -6.16 -2.91
CA THR A 162 15.77 -6.25 -1.45
C THR A 162 16.56 -5.11 -0.81
N GLY A 163 17.71 -4.75 -1.37
CA GLY A 163 18.49 -3.58 -0.92
C GLY A 163 17.74 -2.26 -1.12
N ILE A 164 17.05 -2.10 -2.24
CA ILE A 164 16.18 -0.93 -2.50
C ILE A 164 15.05 -0.86 -1.46
N GLN A 165 14.48 -2.00 -1.05
CA GLN A 165 13.42 -2.07 -0.03
C GLN A 165 13.85 -1.45 1.32
N PHE A 166 15.15 -1.43 1.61
CA PHE A 166 15.72 -0.76 2.80
C PHE A 166 15.33 0.73 2.86
N GLY A 167 15.39 1.43 1.74
CA GLY A 167 15.04 2.86 1.64
C GLY A 167 13.56 3.14 1.38
N VAL A 168 12.75 2.09 1.19
CA VAL A 168 11.29 2.21 1.03
C VAL A 168 10.58 1.93 2.35
N LYS A 169 10.91 0.82 3.01
CA LYS A 169 10.24 0.39 4.24
C LYS A 169 11.16 -0.52 5.06
N PHE A 170 11.91 0.07 5.96
CA PHE A 170 12.95 -0.59 6.74
C PHE A 170 12.48 -1.83 7.53
N PRO A 171 11.34 -1.82 8.27
CA PRO A 171 10.90 -3.02 9.00
C PRO A 171 10.63 -4.22 8.08
N THR A 172 10.01 -3.98 6.92
CA THR A 172 9.78 -5.02 5.91
C THR A 172 11.09 -5.56 5.35
N PHE A 173 12.07 -4.67 5.08
CA PHE A 173 13.39 -5.07 4.61
C PHE A 173 14.05 -6.09 5.54
N ILE A 174 14.12 -5.81 6.85
CA ILE A 174 14.82 -6.69 7.80
C ILE A 174 14.28 -8.11 7.75
N ILE A 175 12.95 -8.26 7.87
CA ILE A 175 12.37 -9.59 7.98
C ILE A 175 12.37 -10.30 6.62
N LEU A 176 12.12 -9.57 5.53
CA LEU A 176 12.21 -10.13 4.18
C LEU A 176 13.65 -10.61 3.87
N PHE A 177 14.66 -9.83 4.24
CA PHE A 177 16.08 -10.18 4.10
C PHE A 177 16.42 -11.49 4.82
N ILE A 178 16.00 -11.64 6.09
CA ILE A 178 16.19 -12.86 6.86
C ILE A 178 15.50 -14.06 6.20
N LEU A 179 14.25 -13.90 5.78
CA LEU A 179 13.50 -14.99 5.12
C LEU A 179 14.14 -15.41 3.80
N ILE A 180 14.68 -14.48 3.03
CA ILE A 180 15.36 -14.79 1.77
C ILE A 180 16.68 -15.52 2.05
N ILE A 181 17.48 -15.08 3.04
CA ILE A 181 18.70 -15.78 3.45
C ILE A 181 18.36 -17.23 3.82
N LEU A 182 17.37 -17.45 4.67
CA LEU A 182 16.92 -18.80 5.03
C LEU A 182 16.51 -19.59 3.79
N THR A 183 15.75 -18.98 2.88
CA THR A 183 15.35 -19.62 1.62
C THR A 183 16.57 -20.01 0.77
N ILE A 184 17.55 -19.15 0.66
CA ILE A 184 18.78 -19.41 -0.11
C ILE A 184 19.58 -20.55 0.53
N LEU A 185 19.78 -20.54 1.84
CA LEU A 185 20.50 -21.56 2.56
C LEU A 185 19.84 -22.95 2.42
N PHE A 186 18.51 -22.98 2.36
CA PHE A 186 17.76 -24.23 2.29
C PHE A 186 17.43 -24.72 0.87
N CYS A 187 17.32 -23.82 -0.11
CA CYS A 187 16.82 -24.16 -1.44
C CYS A 187 17.86 -23.99 -2.56
N PHE A 188 18.93 -23.24 -2.32
CA PHE A 188 19.93 -22.88 -3.33
C PHE A 188 21.33 -23.29 -2.90
N ARG A 189 22.33 -23.01 -3.76
CA ARG A 189 23.74 -23.22 -3.45
C ARG A 189 24.29 -22.05 -2.62
N LEU A 190 25.33 -22.28 -1.84
CA LEU A 190 25.97 -21.25 -1.01
C LEU A 190 26.48 -20.06 -1.83
N THR A 191 26.91 -20.29 -3.09
CA THR A 191 27.30 -19.21 -4.02
C THR A 191 26.19 -18.19 -4.26
N ASN A 192 24.91 -18.60 -4.24
CA ASN A 192 23.78 -17.68 -4.34
C ASN A 192 23.66 -16.75 -3.14
N LEU A 193 24.14 -17.16 -1.96
CA LEU A 193 24.17 -16.30 -0.78
C LEU A 193 25.14 -15.15 -0.97
N ILE A 194 26.33 -15.41 -1.53
CA ILE A 194 27.32 -14.36 -1.81
C ILE A 194 26.73 -13.37 -2.83
N VAL A 195 26.14 -13.88 -3.92
CA VAL A 195 25.47 -13.04 -4.95
C VAL A 195 24.36 -12.21 -4.33
N PHE A 196 23.58 -12.79 -3.41
CA PHE A 196 22.50 -12.11 -2.72
C PHE A 196 23.02 -10.99 -1.81
N LEU A 197 24.03 -11.25 -1.00
CA LEU A 197 24.62 -10.24 -0.10
C LEU A 197 25.21 -9.06 -0.88
N LEU A 198 25.97 -9.35 -1.95
CA LEU A 198 26.52 -8.31 -2.83
C LEU A 198 25.45 -7.47 -3.51
N GLY A 199 24.42 -8.11 -4.10
CA GLY A 199 23.33 -7.40 -4.75
C GLY A 199 22.54 -6.54 -3.75
N THR A 200 22.28 -7.05 -2.54
CA THR A 200 21.58 -6.27 -1.49
C THR A 200 22.40 -5.05 -1.08
N PHE A 201 23.70 -5.19 -0.90
CA PHE A 201 24.58 -4.07 -0.57
C PHE A 201 24.58 -2.99 -1.66
N ILE A 202 24.67 -3.40 -2.94
CA ILE A 202 24.56 -2.48 -4.09
C ILE A 202 23.20 -1.77 -4.08
N GLY A 203 22.11 -2.49 -3.81
CA GLY A 203 20.76 -1.90 -3.74
C GLY A 203 20.64 -0.83 -2.65
N ILE A 204 21.22 -1.07 -1.47
CA ILE A 204 21.24 -0.09 -0.38
C ILE A 204 22.01 1.18 -0.80
N ILE A 205 23.19 1.02 -1.39
CA ILE A 205 24.00 2.16 -1.88
C ILE A 205 23.25 2.96 -2.95
N THR A 206 22.55 2.29 -3.84
CA THR A 206 21.81 2.95 -4.94
C THR A 206 20.73 3.90 -4.41
N VAL A 207 20.06 3.55 -3.32
CA VAL A 207 19.00 4.36 -2.72
C VAL A 207 19.57 5.48 -1.84
N HIS A 208 20.66 5.22 -1.15
CA HIS A 208 21.33 6.19 -0.29
C HIS A 208 22.50 6.84 -1.03
N LYS A 209 22.26 7.99 -1.68
CA LYS A 209 23.27 8.73 -2.46
C LYS A 209 24.54 9.05 -1.66
N ASN A 210 24.41 9.32 -0.36
CA ASN A 210 25.50 9.60 0.57
C ASN A 210 25.51 8.49 1.62
N PHE A 211 26.02 7.31 1.25
CA PHE A 211 26.04 6.15 2.12
C PHE A 211 27.01 6.38 3.30
N ASN A 212 26.43 6.84 4.41
CA ASN A 212 27.09 6.84 5.71
C ASN A 212 26.23 6.00 6.67
N ILE A 213 26.69 4.77 6.96
CA ILE A 213 25.96 3.82 7.78
C ILE A 213 25.69 4.35 9.20
N PHE A 214 26.62 5.14 9.75
CA PHE A 214 26.46 5.76 11.06
C PHE A 214 25.42 6.88 11.02
N GLN A 215 25.39 7.67 9.96
CA GLN A 215 24.38 8.71 9.79
C GLN A 215 22.99 8.07 9.62
N ILE A 216 22.86 7.05 8.76
CA ILE A 216 21.60 6.31 8.57
C ILE A 216 21.13 5.73 9.91
N PHE A 217 22.02 5.12 10.69
CA PHE A 217 21.68 4.56 12.00
C PHE A 217 21.26 5.65 12.99
N ASN A 218 21.96 6.77 13.03
CA ASN A 218 21.63 7.90 13.89
C ASN A 218 20.30 8.55 13.48
N ASP A 219 20.06 8.71 12.18
CA ASP A 219 18.81 9.21 11.63
C ASP A 219 17.66 8.24 11.94
N CYS A 220 17.90 6.94 11.85
CA CYS A 220 16.96 5.91 12.28
C CYS A 220 16.66 6.03 13.78
N LYS A 221 17.67 6.17 14.62
CA LYS A 221 17.52 6.32 16.06
C LYS A 221 16.79 7.63 16.43
N ALA A 222 17.16 8.73 15.80
CA ALA A 222 16.51 10.02 16.00
C ALA A 222 15.03 9.97 15.62
N SER A 223 14.70 9.37 14.49
CA SER A 223 13.32 9.24 14.05
C SER A 223 12.52 8.23 14.87
N LEU A 224 13.13 7.15 15.34
CA LEU A 224 12.49 6.27 16.34
C LEU A 224 12.24 7.02 17.65
N GLY A 225 13.07 8.00 18.01
CA GLY A 225 12.87 8.89 19.16
C GLY A 225 11.84 9.99 18.90
N GLU A 226 11.85 10.59 17.72
CA GLU A 226 10.95 11.70 17.34
C GLU A 226 9.56 11.22 16.89
N TYR A 227 9.50 10.10 16.20
CA TYR A 227 8.28 9.42 15.77
C TYR A 227 7.99 8.20 16.64
N GLY A 228 8.63 8.15 17.81
CA GLY A 228 8.62 7.00 18.69
C GLY A 228 7.24 6.41 18.82
N PHE A 229 7.17 5.11 18.76
CA PHE A 229 5.92 4.34 18.81
C PHE A 229 4.95 4.80 19.92
N ALA A 230 5.42 5.47 20.95
CA ALA A 230 4.64 6.08 22.02
C ALA A 230 4.01 7.44 21.67
N GLY A 231 4.51 8.17 20.68
CA GLY A 231 4.02 9.52 20.32
C GLY A 231 2.89 9.51 19.30
N PHE A 232 2.76 8.42 18.53
CA PHE A 232 1.88 8.39 17.37
C PHE A 232 0.44 7.95 17.67
N HIS A 233 0.23 7.04 18.63
CA HIS A 233 -1.08 6.49 18.98
C HIS A 233 -1.27 6.26 20.48
N GLY A 234 -0.66 7.10 21.30
CA GLY A 234 -0.73 6.92 22.76
C GLY A 234 0.27 5.89 23.30
N SER A 235 0.12 5.50 24.55
CA SER A 235 1.06 4.66 25.31
C SER A 235 1.08 3.18 24.91
N GLU A 236 0.46 2.79 23.80
CA GLU A 236 0.45 1.38 23.38
C GLU A 236 1.80 0.98 22.81
N SER A 237 2.35 -0.11 23.32
CA SER A 237 3.57 -0.68 22.81
C SER A 237 3.36 -1.23 21.39
N PHE A 238 4.44 -1.27 20.58
CA PHE A 238 4.44 -1.93 19.26
C PHE A 238 3.85 -3.35 19.33
N LEU A 239 4.18 -4.08 20.39
CA LEU A 239 3.65 -5.42 20.63
C LEU A 239 2.14 -5.42 20.82
N ASP A 240 1.60 -4.45 21.57
CA ASP A 240 0.17 -4.32 21.82
C ASP A 240 -0.58 -3.96 20.56
N LEU A 241 -0.06 -3.01 19.76
CA LEU A 241 -0.67 -2.63 18.49
C LEU A 241 -0.77 -3.81 17.50
N TYR A 242 0.27 -4.64 17.43
CA TYR A 242 0.31 -5.73 16.45
C TYR A 242 -0.22 -7.07 16.99
N LEU A 243 0.07 -7.45 18.21
CA LEU A 243 -0.32 -8.75 18.77
C LEU A 243 -1.69 -8.75 19.45
N ASN A 244 -2.00 -7.76 20.29
CA ASN A 244 -3.32 -7.68 20.92
C ASN A 244 -4.40 -7.37 19.90
N SER A 245 -4.15 -6.48 18.94
CA SER A 245 -5.08 -6.25 17.85
C SER A 245 -5.28 -7.52 16.98
N LEU A 246 -4.26 -8.32 16.78
CA LEU A 246 -4.34 -9.60 16.08
C LEU A 246 -5.19 -10.60 16.87
N TYR A 247 -4.98 -10.71 18.16
CA TYR A 247 -5.74 -11.59 19.05
C TYR A 247 -7.22 -11.18 19.14
N VAL A 248 -7.50 -9.91 19.45
CA VAL A 248 -8.87 -9.40 19.57
C VAL A 248 -9.63 -9.50 18.25
N GLN A 249 -9.01 -9.13 17.14
CA GLN A 249 -9.64 -9.16 15.84
C GLN A 249 -9.78 -10.60 15.30
N PHE A 250 -8.84 -11.49 15.62
CA PHE A 250 -8.95 -12.89 15.31
C PHE A 250 -10.11 -13.54 16.07
N LEU A 251 -10.25 -13.26 17.36
CA LEU A 251 -11.39 -13.71 18.15
C LEU A 251 -12.72 -13.14 17.63
N GLN A 252 -12.77 -11.86 17.30
CA GLN A 252 -13.97 -11.23 16.74
C GLN A 252 -14.35 -11.80 15.37
N ALA A 253 -13.38 -12.17 14.55
CA ALA A 253 -13.63 -12.85 13.27
C ALA A 253 -14.18 -14.27 13.49
N PHE A 254 -13.68 -14.98 14.50
CA PHE A 254 -14.13 -16.36 14.80
C PHE A 254 -15.48 -16.44 15.52
N THR A 255 -15.94 -15.41 16.16
CA THR A 255 -17.18 -15.45 16.97
C THR A 255 -18.47 -15.35 16.17
N LYS A 256 -18.42 -15.14 14.84
CA LYS A 256 -19.62 -14.94 14.00
C LYS A 256 -19.62 -15.90 12.81
N LEU A 257 -20.68 -15.84 12.01
CA LEU A 257 -20.98 -16.60 10.79
C LEU A 257 -19.77 -17.03 9.91
N ASP A 258 -18.61 -16.44 10.10
CA ASP A 258 -17.37 -16.71 9.38
C ASP A 258 -16.82 -18.12 9.65
N ILE A 259 -17.14 -18.73 10.81
CA ILE A 259 -16.87 -20.15 11.09
C ILE A 259 -17.58 -21.06 10.08
N ILE A 260 -18.77 -20.64 9.63
CA ILE A 260 -19.52 -21.35 8.60
C ILE A 260 -18.74 -21.44 7.30
N ILE A 261 -17.97 -20.37 6.93
CA ILE A 261 -17.13 -20.36 5.73
C ILE A 261 -16.04 -21.42 5.83
N VAL A 262 -15.37 -21.52 6.99
CA VAL A 262 -14.34 -22.55 7.24
C VAL A 262 -14.95 -23.93 7.13
N ILE A 263 -16.08 -24.17 7.80
CA ILE A 263 -16.79 -25.45 7.77
C ILE A 263 -17.26 -25.76 6.34
N CYS A 264 -17.88 -24.81 5.65
CA CYS A 264 -18.34 -24.99 4.27
C CYS A 264 -17.17 -25.27 3.31
N THR A 265 -16.05 -24.56 3.45
CA THR A 265 -14.86 -24.79 2.63
C THR A 265 -14.26 -26.16 2.89
N MET A 266 -14.24 -26.61 4.16
CA MET A 266 -13.79 -27.95 4.52
C MET A 266 -14.74 -29.05 4.04
N LEU A 267 -16.05 -28.84 4.12
CA LEU A 267 -17.07 -29.77 3.64
C LEU A 267 -17.10 -29.86 2.11
N TYR A 268 -16.87 -28.73 1.42
CA TYR A 268 -16.80 -28.64 -0.04
C TYR A 268 -15.83 -29.63 -0.67
N ILE A 269 -14.73 -29.92 0.00
CA ILE A 269 -13.65 -30.72 -0.55
C ILE A 269 -13.90 -32.22 -0.37
N LYS A 270 -14.87 -32.60 0.44
CA LYS A 270 -15.12 -34.01 0.81
C LYS A 270 -16.33 -34.66 0.13
N ARG A 271 -17.19 -33.96 -0.67
CA ARG A 271 -18.52 -34.52 -1.04
C ARG A 271 -18.95 -34.38 -2.52
N THR A 272 -20.14 -34.87 -2.80
CA THR A 272 -20.77 -34.98 -4.13
C THR A 272 -21.02 -33.65 -4.80
N TYR A 273 -21.05 -33.62 -6.13
CA TYR A 273 -21.17 -32.44 -7.00
C TYR A 273 -22.33 -31.51 -6.63
N ILE A 274 -23.50 -32.06 -6.29
CA ILE A 274 -24.71 -31.28 -5.99
C ILE A 274 -24.56 -30.48 -4.69
N LEU A 275 -24.08 -31.11 -3.62
CA LEU A 275 -23.87 -30.45 -2.34
C LEU A 275 -22.75 -29.40 -2.41
N ASN A 276 -21.73 -29.65 -3.21
CA ASN A 276 -20.67 -28.69 -3.47
C ASN A 276 -21.19 -27.45 -4.19
N SER A 277 -22.09 -27.60 -5.16
CA SER A 277 -22.72 -26.48 -5.85
C SER A 277 -23.58 -25.63 -4.91
N ILE A 278 -24.36 -26.26 -4.03
CA ILE A 278 -25.17 -25.56 -3.02
C ILE A 278 -24.29 -24.80 -2.04
N ILE A 279 -23.25 -25.44 -1.50
CA ILE A 279 -22.30 -24.80 -0.57
C ILE A 279 -21.61 -23.61 -1.23
N VAL A 280 -21.16 -23.75 -2.48
CA VAL A 280 -20.51 -22.66 -3.23
C VAL A 280 -21.48 -21.52 -3.53
N THR A 281 -22.70 -21.83 -3.92
CA THR A 281 -23.73 -20.81 -4.14
C THR A 281 -24.03 -20.05 -2.84
N PHE A 282 -24.19 -20.76 -1.73
CA PHE A 282 -24.39 -20.16 -0.43
C PHE A 282 -23.21 -19.28 0.00
N LEU A 283 -21.99 -19.80 -0.12
CA LEU A 283 -20.76 -19.02 0.13
C LEU A 283 -20.70 -17.79 -0.78
N PHE A 284 -21.03 -17.94 -2.04
CA PHE A 284 -21.06 -16.84 -3.01
C PHE A 284 -22.09 -15.78 -2.61
N CYS A 285 -23.33 -16.16 -2.31
CA CYS A 285 -24.36 -15.22 -1.86
C CYS A 285 -23.99 -14.53 -0.55
N TYR A 286 -23.47 -15.31 0.42
CA TYR A 286 -23.03 -14.78 1.71
C TYR A 286 -21.91 -13.75 1.57
N LEU A 287 -20.96 -14.02 0.74
CA LEU A 287 -19.82 -13.14 0.58
C LEU A 287 -20.10 -11.97 -0.39
N LEU A 288 -21.02 -12.12 -1.35
CA LEU A 288 -21.60 -10.98 -2.06
C LEU A 288 -22.34 -10.06 -1.09
N PHE A 289 -23.14 -10.62 -0.22
CA PHE A 289 -23.81 -9.86 0.83
C PHE A 289 -22.80 -9.17 1.77
N ARG A 290 -21.75 -9.86 2.18
CA ARG A 290 -20.66 -9.26 2.99
C ARG A 290 -19.91 -8.18 2.22
N SER A 291 -19.57 -8.39 0.96
CA SER A 291 -18.91 -7.36 0.12
C SER A 291 -19.81 -6.14 -0.06
N TRP A 292 -21.10 -6.36 -0.25
CA TRP A 292 -22.10 -5.29 -0.32
C TRP A 292 -22.21 -4.54 1.02
N HIS A 293 -22.22 -5.25 2.13
CA HIS A 293 -22.30 -4.65 3.47
C HIS A 293 -21.01 -3.92 3.88
N CYS A 294 -19.85 -4.40 3.44
CA CYS A 294 -18.58 -3.72 3.62
C CYS A 294 -18.51 -2.38 2.87
N SER A 295 -19.25 -2.24 1.76
CA SER A 295 -19.31 -0.99 1.01
C SER A 295 -20.09 0.12 1.74
N TYR A 296 -20.89 -0.24 2.72
CA TYR A 296 -21.73 0.68 3.50
C TYR A 296 -21.02 1.29 4.73
N PHE A 297 -19.87 0.78 5.15
CA PHE A 297 -19.16 1.26 6.34
C PHE A 297 -18.00 2.19 5.95
N GLN A 298 -18.15 3.47 6.24
CA GLN A 298 -17.23 4.58 5.91
C GLN A 298 -15.92 4.62 6.70
N SER A 299 -15.51 3.57 7.39
CA SER A 299 -14.28 3.61 8.19
C SER A 299 -13.33 2.46 7.84
N GLY A 300 -12.08 2.54 8.29
CA GLY A 300 -11.06 1.51 8.10
C GLY A 300 -11.45 0.09 8.53
N GLU A 301 -12.65 -0.08 9.11
CA GLU A 301 -13.28 -1.38 9.36
C GLU A 301 -13.77 -2.07 8.10
N SER A 302 -14.13 -1.32 7.05
CA SER A 302 -14.60 -1.91 5.79
C SER A 302 -13.53 -2.76 5.11
N ALA A 303 -12.30 -2.32 5.09
CA ALA A 303 -11.17 -3.09 4.55
C ALA A 303 -10.95 -4.40 5.31
N PHE A 304 -11.11 -4.38 6.64
CA PHE A 304 -11.03 -5.56 7.48
C PHE A 304 -12.11 -6.60 7.16
N PHE A 305 -13.36 -6.16 7.02
CA PHE A 305 -14.47 -7.05 6.68
C PHE A 305 -14.30 -7.70 5.30
N CYS A 306 -13.72 -6.98 4.33
CA CYS A 306 -13.42 -7.55 3.01
C CYS A 306 -12.29 -8.58 3.04
N ALA A 307 -11.36 -8.49 4.01
CA ALA A 307 -10.23 -9.39 4.13
C ALA A 307 -10.51 -10.68 4.86
N THR A 308 -11.42 -10.65 5.82
CA THR A 308 -11.72 -11.83 6.64
C THR A 308 -12.06 -13.06 5.81
N PRO A 309 -12.93 -12.98 4.76
CA PRO A 309 -13.19 -14.12 3.88
C PRO A 309 -11.95 -14.68 3.20
N TRP A 310 -11.03 -13.82 2.77
CA TRP A 310 -9.78 -14.22 2.13
C TRP A 310 -8.85 -14.93 3.10
N PHE A 311 -8.72 -14.38 4.29
CA PHE A 311 -7.89 -14.97 5.34
C PHE A 311 -8.42 -16.35 5.75
N LEU A 312 -9.73 -16.48 5.94
CA LEU A 312 -10.38 -17.74 6.25
C LEU A 312 -10.27 -18.76 5.11
N ALA A 313 -10.42 -18.31 3.86
CA ALA A 313 -10.19 -19.17 2.70
C ALA A 313 -8.74 -19.67 2.65
N ALA A 314 -7.77 -18.78 2.90
CA ALA A 314 -6.35 -19.17 2.94
C ALA A 314 -6.07 -20.19 4.05
N ILE A 315 -6.54 -19.95 5.28
CA ILE A 315 -6.38 -20.90 6.40
C ILE A 315 -7.04 -22.23 6.08
N SER A 316 -8.25 -22.23 5.54
CA SER A 316 -8.97 -23.46 5.18
C SER A 316 -8.21 -24.27 4.14
N VAL A 317 -7.70 -23.62 3.09
CA VAL A 317 -6.91 -24.28 2.04
C VAL A 317 -5.58 -24.79 2.58
N ILE A 318 -4.91 -24.05 3.46
CA ILE A 318 -3.67 -24.46 4.12
C ILE A 318 -3.92 -25.68 5.02
N THR A 319 -4.93 -25.60 5.90
CA THR A 319 -5.27 -26.70 6.81
C THR A 319 -5.55 -27.99 6.05
N LEU A 320 -6.29 -27.88 4.95
CA LEU A 320 -6.60 -29.02 4.10
C LEU A 320 -5.37 -29.54 3.37
N ALA A 321 -4.48 -28.68 2.89
CA ALA A 321 -3.22 -29.10 2.27
C ALA A 321 -2.33 -29.84 3.27
N PHE A 322 -2.28 -29.38 4.53
CA PHE A 322 -1.61 -30.11 5.62
C PHE A 322 -2.27 -31.46 5.89
N TYR A 323 -3.59 -31.53 5.97
CA TYR A 323 -4.30 -32.80 6.13
C TYR A 323 -3.95 -33.81 5.03
N TYR A 324 -3.96 -33.40 3.76
CA TYR A 324 -3.56 -34.25 2.64
C TYR A 324 -2.06 -34.60 2.66
N HIS A 325 -1.21 -33.70 3.16
CA HIS A 325 0.20 -34.00 3.34
C HIS A 325 0.43 -35.08 4.41
N PHE A 326 -0.22 -34.96 5.57
CA PHE A 326 -0.17 -36.00 6.61
C PHE A 326 -0.70 -37.37 6.15
N LYS A 327 -1.74 -37.36 5.31
CA LYS A 327 -2.25 -38.57 4.67
C LYS A 327 -1.36 -39.06 3.52
N ARG A 328 -0.22 -38.44 3.25
CA ARG A 328 0.72 -38.74 2.15
C ARG A 328 0.07 -38.73 0.75
N ILE A 329 -1.06 -38.06 0.59
CA ILE A 329 -1.74 -37.88 -0.69
C ILE A 329 -1.02 -36.80 -1.51
N ILE A 330 -0.45 -35.78 -0.82
CA ILE A 330 0.35 -34.70 -1.40
C ILE A 330 1.73 -34.74 -0.76
N ILE A 331 2.77 -34.59 -1.58
CA ILE A 331 4.15 -34.46 -1.10
C ILE A 331 4.66 -33.08 -1.54
N PHE A 332 5.04 -32.25 -0.58
CA PHE A 332 5.73 -31.01 -0.84
C PHE A 332 7.24 -31.21 -0.87
N LYS A 333 7.86 -30.72 -1.93
CA LYS A 333 9.34 -30.64 -1.97
C LYS A 333 9.80 -29.55 -1.02
N ARG A 334 11.03 -29.67 -0.49
CA ARG A 334 11.61 -28.74 0.46
C ARG A 334 11.53 -27.27 -0.04
N ASN A 335 11.94 -27.00 -1.27
CA ASN A 335 11.88 -25.66 -1.86
C ASN A 335 10.45 -25.13 -2.03
N GLU A 336 9.46 -26.01 -2.25
CA GLU A 336 8.06 -25.61 -2.34
C GLU A 336 7.56 -25.12 -0.98
N VAL A 337 7.91 -25.81 0.10
CA VAL A 337 7.53 -25.40 1.46
C VAL A 337 8.04 -24.00 1.78
N PHE A 338 9.30 -23.68 1.46
CA PHE A 338 9.86 -22.34 1.70
C PHE A 338 9.14 -21.26 0.88
N PHE A 339 8.81 -21.52 -0.39
CA PHE A 339 8.03 -20.55 -1.18
C PHE A 339 6.61 -20.37 -0.66
N LEU A 340 5.97 -21.43 -0.17
CA LEU A 340 4.66 -21.32 0.49
C LEU A 340 4.74 -20.47 1.77
N ILE A 341 5.79 -20.65 2.57
CA ILE A 341 6.04 -19.83 3.77
C ILE A 341 6.24 -18.37 3.38
N ILE A 342 7.08 -18.06 2.39
CA ILE A 342 7.29 -16.68 1.94
C ILE A 342 5.97 -16.06 1.46
N LEU A 343 5.19 -16.75 0.62
CA LEU A 343 3.91 -16.25 0.13
C LEU A 343 2.90 -16.03 1.26
N PHE A 344 2.90 -16.90 2.28
CA PHE A 344 2.04 -16.76 3.46
C PHE A 344 2.45 -15.58 4.34
N CYS A 345 3.75 -15.40 4.55
CA CYS A 345 4.28 -14.32 5.39
C CYS A 345 4.23 -12.95 4.70
N SER A 346 4.28 -12.89 3.37
CA SER A 346 4.43 -11.63 2.61
C SER A 346 3.35 -10.58 2.91
N PRO A 347 2.05 -10.88 3.03
CA PRO A 347 1.05 -9.89 3.42
C PRO A 347 1.35 -9.22 4.77
N PHE A 348 1.80 -10.00 5.74
CA PHE A 348 2.17 -9.51 7.07
C PHE A 348 3.45 -8.68 7.03
N LEU A 349 4.44 -9.14 6.25
CA LEU A 349 5.72 -8.43 6.09
C LEU A 349 5.53 -7.06 5.44
N CYS A 350 4.73 -7.00 4.39
CA CYS A 350 4.41 -5.74 3.72
C CYS A 350 3.63 -4.79 4.63
N SER A 351 2.89 -5.31 5.61
CA SER A 351 2.12 -4.53 6.59
C SER A 351 2.98 -3.95 7.72
N LEU A 352 4.18 -4.49 7.98
CA LEU A 352 5.06 -4.00 9.04
C LEU A 352 5.45 -2.54 8.84
N GLY A 353 5.53 -1.77 9.94
CA GLY A 353 5.89 -0.36 9.90
C GLY A 353 4.77 0.57 9.44
N THR A 354 3.53 0.09 9.36
CA THR A 354 2.33 0.92 9.28
C THR A 354 1.74 1.08 10.69
N ASN A 355 1.12 2.24 10.93
CA ASN A 355 0.47 2.52 12.21
C ASN A 355 -0.91 1.88 12.35
N THR A 356 -1.20 0.88 11.52
CA THR A 356 -2.46 0.15 11.53
C THR A 356 -2.19 -1.32 11.84
N SER A 357 -3.16 -1.98 12.44
CA SER A 357 -3.03 -3.40 12.80
C SER A 357 -2.71 -4.26 11.58
N LEU A 358 -1.92 -5.31 11.77
CA LEU A 358 -1.53 -6.24 10.69
C LEU A 358 -2.74 -6.81 9.94
N ILE A 359 -3.83 -7.07 10.65
CA ILE A 359 -5.05 -7.63 10.05
C ILE A 359 -5.77 -6.59 9.18
N LYS A 360 -5.81 -5.32 9.56
CA LYS A 360 -6.39 -4.26 8.72
C LYS A 360 -5.59 -4.06 7.43
N GLN A 361 -4.29 -4.31 7.46
CA GLN A 361 -3.40 -4.19 6.29
C GLN A 361 -3.34 -5.47 5.44
N PHE A 362 -3.64 -6.63 6.01
CA PHE A 362 -3.58 -7.91 5.29
C PHE A 362 -4.36 -7.91 3.95
N PRO A 363 -5.59 -7.33 3.86
CA PRO A 363 -6.35 -7.29 2.61
C PRO A 363 -5.64 -6.60 1.46
N VAL A 364 -4.80 -5.66 1.81
CA VAL A 364 -4.07 -4.85 0.85
C VAL A 364 -3.11 -5.70 0.00
N TYR A 365 -2.55 -6.76 0.61
CA TYR A 365 -1.51 -7.59 0.01
C TYR A 365 -1.99 -8.99 -0.37
N LEU A 366 -3.28 -9.13 -0.67
CA LEU A 366 -3.94 -10.42 -0.98
C LEU A 366 -3.38 -11.15 -2.21
N THR A 367 -2.63 -10.49 -3.07
CA THR A 367 -2.01 -11.10 -4.24
C THR A 367 -1.10 -12.26 -3.88
N PHE A 368 -0.34 -12.16 -2.78
CA PHE A 368 0.52 -13.25 -2.30
C PHE A 368 -0.30 -14.44 -1.80
N THR A 369 -1.36 -14.15 -1.06
CA THR A 369 -2.31 -15.17 -0.59
C THR A 369 -3.04 -15.85 -1.76
N SER A 370 -3.36 -15.10 -2.82
CA SER A 370 -3.94 -15.65 -4.05
C SER A 370 -3.00 -16.64 -4.73
N ALA A 371 -1.73 -16.29 -4.86
CA ALA A 371 -0.71 -17.18 -5.41
C ALA A 371 -0.55 -18.45 -4.55
N LEU A 372 -0.54 -18.30 -3.22
CA LEU A 372 -0.50 -19.42 -2.26
C LEU A 372 -1.69 -20.34 -2.44
N ILE A 373 -2.92 -19.81 -2.42
CA ILE A 373 -4.16 -20.58 -2.60
C ILE A 373 -4.11 -21.36 -3.92
N VAL A 374 -3.72 -20.72 -5.00
CA VAL A 374 -3.65 -21.37 -6.33
C VAL A 374 -2.64 -22.52 -6.34
N ILE A 375 -1.44 -22.34 -5.77
CA ILE A 375 -0.44 -23.41 -5.71
C ILE A 375 -0.99 -24.61 -4.92
N LEU A 376 -1.62 -24.37 -3.78
CA LEU A 376 -2.16 -25.42 -2.92
C LEU A 376 -3.32 -26.15 -3.59
N LEU A 377 -4.27 -25.42 -4.19
CA LEU A 377 -5.39 -26.00 -4.93
C LEU A 377 -4.92 -26.87 -6.12
N CYS A 378 -3.87 -26.45 -6.81
CA CYS A 378 -3.31 -27.24 -7.91
C CYS A 378 -2.62 -28.53 -7.47
N LYS A 379 -2.19 -28.60 -6.21
CA LYS A 379 -1.58 -29.78 -5.62
C LYS A 379 -2.60 -30.78 -5.04
N MET A 380 -3.78 -30.30 -4.69
CA MET A 380 -4.84 -31.14 -4.12
C MET A 380 -5.45 -32.08 -5.15
N PRO A 381 -6.05 -33.20 -4.72
CA PRO A 381 -6.79 -34.08 -5.60
C PRO A 381 -7.85 -33.30 -6.37
N LYS A 382 -7.95 -33.58 -7.67
CA LYS A 382 -8.85 -32.84 -8.59
C LYS A 382 -10.30 -33.01 -8.15
N THR A 383 -10.85 -31.98 -7.53
CA THR A 383 -12.30 -31.87 -7.35
C THR A 383 -12.85 -31.01 -8.49
N LYS A 384 -14.01 -31.40 -9.06
CA LYS A 384 -14.64 -30.67 -10.18
C LYS A 384 -14.98 -29.21 -9.87
N GLY A 385 -14.81 -28.77 -8.63
CA GLY A 385 -15.12 -27.43 -8.15
C GLY A 385 -13.93 -26.58 -7.72
N SER A 386 -12.69 -27.04 -7.83
CA SER A 386 -11.51 -26.33 -7.30
C SER A 386 -11.28 -24.94 -7.90
N PHE A 387 -11.86 -24.64 -9.07
CA PHE A 387 -11.78 -23.34 -9.73
C PHE A 387 -12.79 -22.31 -9.18
N LEU A 388 -13.83 -22.75 -8.47
CA LEU A 388 -14.90 -21.88 -8.00
C LEU A 388 -14.40 -20.90 -6.95
N LEU A 389 -13.48 -21.31 -6.09
CA LEU A 389 -12.91 -20.42 -5.08
C LEU A 389 -12.11 -19.26 -5.72
N PRO A 390 -11.14 -19.47 -6.64
CA PRO A 390 -10.50 -18.37 -7.35
C PRO A 390 -11.46 -17.49 -8.15
N LEU A 391 -12.44 -18.08 -8.83
CA LEU A 391 -13.47 -17.32 -9.55
C LEU A 391 -14.27 -16.43 -8.61
N TYR A 392 -14.65 -16.95 -7.48
CA TYR A 392 -15.37 -16.26 -6.45
C TYR A 392 -14.56 -15.09 -5.86
N LEU A 393 -13.31 -15.32 -5.46
CA LEU A 393 -12.41 -14.29 -4.95
C LEU A 393 -12.13 -13.20 -6.03
N LEU A 394 -12.15 -13.57 -7.30
CA LEU A 394 -12.05 -12.63 -8.42
C LEU A 394 -13.28 -11.70 -8.50
N ILE A 395 -14.48 -12.22 -8.28
CA ILE A 395 -15.70 -11.41 -8.22
C ILE A 395 -15.65 -10.42 -7.05
N ILE A 396 -15.18 -10.85 -5.88
CA ILE A 396 -14.94 -9.92 -4.76
C ILE A 396 -13.95 -8.82 -5.16
N THR A 397 -12.87 -9.17 -5.85
CA THR A 397 -11.91 -8.17 -6.36
C THR A 397 -12.59 -7.12 -7.24
N ILE A 398 -13.49 -7.55 -8.11
CA ILE A 398 -14.29 -6.66 -8.96
C ILE A 398 -15.19 -5.76 -8.10
N CYS A 399 -15.94 -6.34 -7.15
CA CYS A 399 -16.82 -5.59 -6.27
C CYS A 399 -16.07 -4.54 -5.44
N VAL A 400 -14.92 -4.90 -4.86
CA VAL A 400 -14.08 -3.98 -4.09
C VAL A 400 -13.61 -2.81 -4.95
N ASN A 401 -13.13 -3.08 -6.18
CA ASN A 401 -12.68 -2.03 -7.08
C ASN A 401 -13.82 -1.12 -7.55
N TYR A 402 -14.97 -1.70 -7.91
CA TYR A 402 -16.16 -0.92 -8.26
C TYR A 402 -16.53 0.03 -7.11
N ASN A 403 -16.56 -0.51 -5.90
CA ASN A 403 -16.87 0.25 -4.70
C ASN A 403 -15.87 1.39 -4.45
N SER A 404 -14.58 1.15 -4.65
CA SER A 404 -13.52 2.16 -4.45
C SER A 404 -13.56 3.32 -5.46
N ILE A 405 -14.28 3.17 -6.57
CA ILE A 405 -14.44 4.22 -7.57
C ILE A 405 -15.76 4.97 -7.36
N TYR A 406 -16.85 4.20 -7.23
CA TYR A 406 -18.22 4.71 -7.38
C TYR A 406 -18.99 4.90 -6.07
N GLN A 407 -18.50 4.36 -4.95
CA GLN A 407 -19.24 4.44 -3.69
C GLN A 407 -18.43 5.00 -2.53
N ASN A 408 -17.27 4.42 -2.27
CA ASN A 408 -16.45 4.77 -1.11
C ASN A 408 -14.96 4.79 -1.46
N PRO A 409 -14.49 5.78 -2.23
CA PRO A 409 -13.06 5.98 -2.43
C PRO A 409 -12.38 6.31 -1.10
N VAL A 410 -11.09 6.06 -1.03
CA VAL A 410 -10.32 6.38 0.19
C VAL A 410 -10.23 7.90 0.33
N ARG A 411 -10.80 8.43 1.42
CA ARG A 411 -10.72 9.85 1.83
C ARG A 411 -11.18 10.88 0.77
N THR A 412 -11.99 10.47 -0.17
CA THR A 412 -12.61 11.36 -1.17
C THR A 412 -14.06 10.97 -1.40
N TYR A 413 -14.82 11.84 -2.04
CA TYR A 413 -16.17 11.51 -2.50
C TYR A 413 -16.14 10.49 -3.65
N PRO A 414 -17.27 9.81 -3.96
CA PRO A 414 -17.38 8.97 -5.15
C PRO A 414 -16.87 9.72 -6.38
N LEU A 415 -15.93 9.12 -7.11
CA LEU A 415 -15.17 9.82 -8.14
C LEU A 415 -16.03 10.29 -9.32
N ASP A 416 -17.14 9.60 -9.59
CA ASP A 416 -18.12 9.96 -10.61
C ASP A 416 -19.04 11.13 -10.20
N GLN A 417 -19.09 11.46 -8.91
CA GLN A 417 -19.87 12.57 -8.37
C GLN A 417 -19.08 13.88 -8.27
N ILE A 418 -17.74 13.82 -8.39
CA ILE A 418 -16.91 15.01 -8.37
C ILE A 418 -17.02 15.71 -9.73
N SER A 419 -17.81 16.77 -9.78
CA SER A 419 -18.13 17.53 -11.00
C SER A 419 -17.43 18.89 -11.08
N ASN A 420 -16.69 19.29 -10.04
CA ASN A 420 -16.01 20.57 -10.00
C ASN A 420 -15.04 20.77 -11.18
N GLU A 421 -14.91 22.00 -11.63
CA GLU A 421 -13.91 22.35 -12.65
C GLU A 421 -12.50 22.01 -12.15
N PRO A 422 -11.63 21.49 -13.03
CA PRO A 422 -10.27 21.17 -12.64
C PRO A 422 -9.51 22.42 -12.19
N ARG A 423 -8.87 22.36 -11.04
CA ARG A 423 -7.94 23.41 -10.59
C ARG A 423 -6.55 23.14 -11.10
N ASN A 424 -5.91 24.17 -11.60
CA ASN A 424 -4.50 24.11 -11.95
C ASN A 424 -3.66 24.00 -10.66
N SER A 425 -2.76 23.05 -10.63
CA SER A 425 -1.86 22.79 -9.53
C SER A 425 -0.45 22.50 -10.04
N HIS A 426 0.52 22.43 -9.13
CA HIS A 426 1.89 22.01 -9.47
C HIS A 426 1.98 20.52 -9.88
N ALA A 427 0.93 19.77 -9.65
CA ALA A 427 0.82 18.34 -9.99
C ALA A 427 -0.11 18.12 -11.21
N GLY A 428 -0.37 19.15 -12.01
CA GLY A 428 -1.32 19.14 -13.12
C GLY A 428 -2.73 19.58 -12.73
N ASN A 429 -3.67 19.37 -13.64
CA ASN A 429 -5.07 19.75 -13.42
C ASN A 429 -5.81 18.70 -12.61
N ILE A 430 -6.30 19.07 -11.42
CA ILE A 430 -6.96 18.15 -10.48
C ILE A 430 -8.39 18.64 -10.21
N ARG A 431 -9.36 17.73 -10.31
CA ARG A 431 -10.74 17.96 -9.85
C ARG A 431 -10.83 17.61 -8.37
N LEU A 432 -11.24 18.57 -7.56
CA LEU A 432 -11.40 18.41 -6.11
C LEU A 432 -12.85 18.14 -5.77
N ASP A 433 -13.08 17.44 -4.67
CA ASP A 433 -14.41 17.40 -4.06
C ASP A 433 -14.74 18.74 -3.40
N ASP A 434 -16.01 18.96 -3.07
CA ASP A 434 -16.49 20.24 -2.54
C ASP A 434 -15.80 20.66 -1.25
N SER A 435 -15.47 19.70 -0.38
CA SER A 435 -14.81 19.96 0.90
C SER A 435 -13.38 20.45 0.69
N ASP A 436 -12.61 19.73 -0.10
CA ASP A 436 -11.22 20.09 -0.39
C ASP A 436 -11.13 21.37 -1.22
N ASP A 437 -12.04 21.54 -2.18
CA ASP A 437 -12.13 22.76 -2.98
C ASP A 437 -12.42 23.98 -2.12
N GLN A 438 -13.32 23.86 -1.14
CA GLN A 438 -13.63 24.92 -0.20
C GLN A 438 -12.46 25.25 0.72
N ILE A 439 -11.74 24.25 1.24
CA ILE A 439 -10.54 24.46 2.07
C ILE A 439 -9.51 25.25 1.27
N ILE A 440 -9.16 24.79 0.08
CA ILE A 440 -8.15 25.41 -0.77
C ILE A 440 -8.57 26.82 -1.19
N SER A 441 -9.84 27.02 -1.58
CA SER A 441 -10.39 28.35 -1.92
C SER A 441 -10.29 29.35 -0.77
N ASN A 442 -10.60 28.91 0.45
CA ASN A 442 -10.49 29.77 1.63
C ASN A 442 -9.05 30.16 1.94
N ILE A 443 -8.11 29.22 1.80
CA ILE A 443 -6.68 29.47 2.02
C ILE A 443 -6.16 30.46 0.98
N LEU A 444 -6.40 30.21 -0.31
CA LEU A 444 -5.93 31.06 -1.40
C LEU A 444 -6.51 32.47 -1.28
N SER A 445 -7.82 32.60 -1.08
CA SER A 445 -8.48 33.91 -0.90
C SER A 445 -7.91 34.67 0.30
N TYR A 446 -7.61 34.01 1.41
CA TYR A 446 -7.03 34.63 2.56
C TYR A 446 -5.60 35.10 2.28
N ILE A 447 -4.79 34.28 1.62
CA ILE A 447 -3.42 34.61 1.26
C ILE A 447 -3.40 35.82 0.31
N ASP A 448 -4.27 35.84 -0.71
CA ASP A 448 -4.32 36.92 -1.70
C ASP A 448 -4.74 38.24 -1.08
N LEU A 449 -5.74 38.23 -0.19
CA LEU A 449 -6.18 39.43 0.53
C LEU A 449 -5.13 40.02 1.48
N ASN A 450 -4.26 39.17 2.05
CA ASN A 450 -3.25 39.61 3.03
C ASN A 450 -1.83 39.68 2.45
N SER A 451 -1.64 39.42 1.17
CA SER A 451 -0.36 39.54 0.48
C SER A 451 -0.25 40.94 -0.17
N LYS A 452 0.86 41.62 0.08
CA LYS A 452 1.18 42.83 -0.71
C LYS A 452 1.67 42.43 -2.10
N PRO A 453 1.32 43.17 -3.16
CA PRO A 453 1.86 42.93 -4.49
C PRO A 453 3.41 42.87 -4.43
N GLY A 454 4.00 41.78 -4.95
CA GLY A 454 5.45 41.59 -4.96
C GLY A 454 6.07 41.09 -3.65
N SER A 455 5.30 40.90 -2.58
CA SER A 455 5.80 40.27 -1.33
C SER A 455 5.37 38.82 -1.22
N TYR A 456 6.32 37.90 -1.32
CA TYR A 456 6.08 36.49 -1.17
C TYR A 456 6.38 36.04 0.27
N LEU A 457 5.34 35.95 1.10
CA LEU A 457 5.47 35.41 2.44
C LEU A 457 5.42 33.88 2.38
N PRO A 458 6.27 33.17 3.15
CA PRO A 458 6.21 31.71 3.23
C PRO A 458 4.84 31.22 3.71
N TYR A 459 4.43 30.06 3.23
CA TYR A 459 3.25 29.35 3.69
C TYR A 459 3.67 28.04 4.37
N ILE A 460 3.06 27.74 5.50
CA ILE A 460 3.30 26.50 6.25
C ILE A 460 1.96 25.85 6.60
N ASP A 461 1.83 24.60 6.18
CA ASP A 461 0.72 23.74 6.61
C ASP A 461 1.09 23.03 7.92
N LEU A 462 0.38 23.33 8.98
CA LEU A 462 0.40 22.64 10.27
C LEU A 462 -0.90 21.87 10.54
N ALA A 463 -1.83 21.83 9.59
CA ALA A 463 -3.10 21.13 9.73
C ALA A 463 -3.03 19.64 9.35
N GLY A 464 -1.89 19.21 8.77
CA GLY A 464 -1.74 17.84 8.27
C GLY A 464 -2.35 17.62 6.90
N THR A 465 -2.49 18.68 6.11
CA THR A 465 -3.05 18.67 4.76
C THR A 465 -2.04 19.14 3.72
N PRO A 466 -0.91 18.43 3.54
CA PRO A 466 0.17 18.87 2.66
C PRO A 466 -0.28 19.12 1.21
N GLY A 467 -1.41 18.57 0.78
CA GLY A 467 -1.99 18.81 -0.53
C GLY A 467 -2.30 20.28 -0.83
N THR A 468 -2.45 21.11 0.20
CA THR A 468 -2.66 22.54 0.02
C THR A 468 -1.48 23.21 -0.67
N TYR A 469 -0.24 22.73 -0.48
CA TYR A 469 0.94 23.22 -1.18
C TYR A 469 0.88 23.03 -2.70
N LEU A 470 0.13 22.06 -3.20
CA LEU A 470 0.00 21.81 -4.63
C LEU A 470 -0.65 23.00 -5.36
N PHE A 471 -1.48 23.76 -4.67
CA PHE A 471 -2.28 24.84 -5.21
C PHE A 471 -1.74 26.24 -4.88
N ILE A 472 -0.72 26.32 -4.02
CA ILE A 472 -0.09 27.59 -3.63
C ILE A 472 1.09 27.86 -4.56
N ASN A 473 1.25 29.12 -4.99
CA ASN A 473 2.26 29.53 -5.96
C ASN A 473 3.68 29.09 -5.54
N LYS A 474 4.46 28.50 -6.48
CA LYS A 474 5.85 28.05 -6.29
C LYS A 474 6.78 29.14 -5.77
N GLU A 475 6.53 30.42 -6.09
CA GLU A 475 7.34 31.56 -5.63
C GLU A 475 7.26 31.78 -4.12
N ARG A 476 6.31 31.12 -3.45
CA ARG A 476 6.19 31.11 -1.97
C ARG A 476 7.00 29.97 -1.34
N ASP A 477 7.98 29.46 -2.07
CA ASP A 477 8.78 28.32 -1.70
C ASP A 477 9.31 28.44 -0.27
N PHE A 478 8.68 27.70 0.61
CA PHE A 478 9.26 27.31 1.86
C PHE A 478 9.66 25.82 1.74
N PRO A 479 10.84 25.42 2.21
CA PRO A 479 11.20 24.01 2.14
C PRO A 479 10.12 23.19 2.83
N TYR A 480 9.49 22.28 2.05
CA TYR A 480 8.53 21.33 2.55
C TYR A 480 9.21 20.47 3.63
N TYR A 481 8.86 20.74 4.86
CA TYR A 481 9.26 19.90 5.98
C TYR A 481 8.28 18.74 6.07
N GLY A 482 8.40 17.74 5.21
CA GLY A 482 7.60 16.53 5.08
C GLY A 482 6.80 16.15 6.30
N GLN A 483 5.61 16.71 6.44
CA GLN A 483 4.94 16.73 7.72
C GLN A 483 3.62 16.00 7.62
N TRP A 484 3.61 14.81 8.18
CA TRP A 484 2.39 14.32 8.78
C TRP A 484 2.22 15.01 10.14
N LEU A 485 1.55 16.12 10.14
CA LEU A 485 1.58 17.05 11.26
C LEU A 485 0.52 16.82 12.31
N ASP A 486 -0.35 15.86 12.16
CA ASP A 486 -1.12 15.34 13.29
C ASP A 486 -0.24 14.93 14.47
N ILE A 487 1.07 14.88 14.23
CA ILE A 487 2.05 14.15 15.02
C ILE A 487 3.24 15.03 15.33
N THR A 488 3.08 16.30 15.34
CA THR A 488 4.20 17.17 15.65
C THR A 488 4.53 17.08 17.12
N SER A 489 5.67 16.45 17.40
CA SER A 489 6.32 16.65 18.69
C SER A 489 6.70 18.11 18.86
N THR A 490 6.63 18.63 20.07
CA THR A 490 7.04 20.01 20.40
C THR A 490 8.46 20.32 19.88
N SER A 491 9.36 19.34 19.93
CA SER A 491 10.75 19.44 19.45
C SER A 491 10.84 19.68 17.93
N ARG A 492 9.92 19.15 17.16
CA ARG A 492 9.88 19.34 15.71
C ARG A 492 9.36 20.72 15.32
N LEU A 493 8.34 21.20 16.02
CA LEU A 493 7.90 22.59 15.89
C LEU A 493 9.01 23.56 16.27
N GLU A 494 9.73 23.30 17.36
CA GLU A 494 10.86 24.12 17.78
C GLU A 494 11.95 24.21 16.72
N ARG A 495 12.29 23.09 16.10
CA ARG A 495 13.25 23.04 14.99
C ARG A 495 12.74 23.82 13.78
N LEU A 496 11.49 23.62 13.36
CA LEU A 496 10.85 24.34 12.26
C LEU A 496 10.90 25.87 12.49
N PHE A 497 10.45 26.33 13.65
CA PHE A 497 10.45 27.74 13.97
C PHE A 497 11.87 28.33 14.15
N SER A 498 12.82 27.52 14.63
CA SER A 498 14.24 27.91 14.66
C SER A 498 14.81 28.11 13.26
N ASP A 499 14.49 27.23 12.32
CA ASP A 499 14.97 27.35 10.93
C ASP A 499 14.30 28.54 10.21
N LEU A 500 13.04 28.81 10.50
CA LEU A 500 12.35 30.02 10.04
C LEU A 500 13.01 31.30 10.54
N LYS A 501 13.39 31.36 11.81
CA LYS A 501 14.12 32.51 12.38
C LYS A 501 15.47 32.73 11.70
N LYS A 502 16.23 31.64 11.44
CA LYS A 502 17.49 31.73 10.70
C LYS A 502 17.34 32.27 9.28
N SER A 503 16.17 32.08 8.66
CA SER A 503 15.88 32.60 7.32
C SER A 503 15.53 34.08 7.25
N SER A 504 15.65 34.83 8.37
CA SER A 504 15.33 36.27 8.50
C SER A 504 13.88 36.62 8.15
N LYS A 505 12.98 35.65 8.14
CA LYS A 505 11.56 35.89 7.91
C LYS A 505 10.91 36.33 9.22
N THR A 506 10.12 37.40 9.15
CA THR A 506 9.40 37.95 10.32
C THR A 506 7.94 37.56 10.33
N LYS A 507 7.38 37.25 9.16
CA LYS A 507 5.98 36.86 8.99
C LYS A 507 5.84 35.69 8.03
N ILE A 508 4.86 34.83 8.32
CA ILE A 508 4.52 33.65 7.52
C ILE A 508 3.02 33.45 7.48
N PHE A 509 2.51 32.78 6.46
CA PHE A 509 1.16 32.25 6.51
C PHE A 509 1.18 30.86 7.16
N ILE A 510 0.29 30.64 8.15
CA ILE A 510 0.12 29.34 8.81
C ILE A 510 -1.30 28.84 8.57
N HIS A 511 -1.41 27.59 8.15
CA HIS A 511 -2.63 26.81 8.17
C HIS A 511 -2.52 25.78 9.30
N CYS A 512 -3.41 25.82 10.27
CA CYS A 512 -3.34 24.94 11.46
C CYS A 512 -4.73 24.63 12.02
N ARG A 513 -4.79 23.75 13.02
CA ARG A 513 -6.00 23.56 13.83
C ARG A 513 -6.20 24.71 14.79
N GLN A 514 -7.46 25.03 15.10
CA GLN A 514 -7.81 26.17 15.99
C GLN A 514 -7.38 25.97 17.44
N ASP A 515 -7.27 24.73 17.87
CA ASP A 515 -6.88 24.34 19.24
C ASP A 515 -5.36 24.33 19.47
N TRP A 516 -4.56 24.63 18.45
CA TRP A 516 -3.10 24.66 18.58
C TRP A 516 -2.61 25.94 19.24
N SER A 517 -1.88 25.79 20.34
CA SER A 517 -1.19 26.92 20.99
C SER A 517 0.18 27.13 20.34
N LEU A 518 0.28 28.20 19.55
CA LEU A 518 1.52 28.63 18.89
C LEU A 518 2.15 29.85 19.57
N GLU A 519 1.62 30.33 20.69
CA GLU A 519 2.04 31.55 21.41
C GLU A 519 3.53 31.56 21.80
N LYS A 520 4.11 30.39 22.02
CA LYS A 520 5.55 30.24 22.27
C LYS A 520 6.41 30.73 21.11
N PHE A 521 5.92 30.63 19.88
CA PHE A 521 6.67 30.89 18.65
C PHE A 521 6.35 32.25 18.02
N GLY A 522 5.20 32.83 18.36
CA GLY A 522 4.75 34.11 17.80
C GLY A 522 3.29 34.39 18.10
N SER A 523 2.69 35.27 17.31
CA SER A 523 1.28 35.61 17.42
C SER A 523 0.62 35.82 16.06
N PHE A 524 -0.66 35.50 15.97
CA PHE A 524 -1.46 35.84 14.79
C PHE A 524 -1.75 37.31 14.72
N GLU A 525 -1.37 37.95 13.63
CA GLU A 525 -1.78 39.33 13.31
C GLU A 525 -3.22 39.36 12.79
N SER A 526 -3.57 38.37 12.00
CA SER A 526 -4.93 38.15 11.52
C SER A 526 -5.13 36.65 11.24
N SER A 527 -6.36 36.17 11.34
CA SER A 527 -6.70 34.80 11.01
C SER A 527 -8.14 34.68 10.52
N LYS A 528 -8.39 33.66 9.71
CA LYS A 528 -9.73 33.30 9.21
C LYS A 528 -9.99 31.83 9.48
N LYS A 529 -11.12 31.54 10.12
CA LYS A 529 -11.61 30.18 10.28
C LYS A 529 -12.07 29.62 8.93
N ILE A 530 -11.70 28.38 8.64
CA ILE A 530 -12.20 27.65 7.47
C ILE A 530 -13.56 27.05 7.81
N MET A 531 -14.58 27.48 7.06
CA MET A 531 -15.97 27.07 7.30
C MET A 531 -16.11 25.55 7.25
N GLY A 532 -16.89 24.99 8.18
CA GLY A 532 -17.17 23.56 8.26
C GLY A 532 -16.03 22.70 8.84
N SER A 533 -14.93 23.31 9.30
CA SER A 533 -13.77 22.57 9.84
C SER A 533 -13.23 23.21 11.13
N ASN A 534 -12.39 22.46 11.85
CA ASN A 534 -11.60 22.98 12.99
C ASN A 534 -10.27 23.61 12.52
N LEU A 535 -10.19 24.02 11.26
CA LEU A 535 -9.00 24.57 10.64
C LEU A 535 -9.09 26.09 10.55
N MET A 536 -7.92 26.72 10.57
CA MET A 536 -7.78 28.16 10.35
C MET A 536 -6.53 28.46 9.52
N VAL A 537 -6.59 29.53 8.74
CA VAL A 537 -5.43 30.11 8.08
C VAL A 537 -5.18 31.49 8.66
N GLY A 538 -3.93 31.85 8.92
CA GLY A 538 -3.60 33.12 9.51
C GLY A 538 -2.23 33.66 9.10
N LEU A 539 -2.09 34.99 9.16
CA LEU A 539 -0.81 35.69 9.08
C LEU A 539 -0.19 35.69 10.47
N PHE A 540 0.96 35.07 10.60
CA PHE A 540 1.64 34.82 11.86
C PHE A 540 2.96 35.61 11.91
N ALA A 541 3.10 36.44 12.94
CA ALA A 541 4.32 37.15 13.24
C ALA A 541 5.21 36.30 14.13
N LEU A 542 6.42 36.00 13.69
CA LEU A 542 7.39 35.22 14.44
C LEU A 542 7.94 36.04 15.61
N LYS A 543 8.03 35.44 16.78
CA LYS A 543 8.68 36.03 17.96
C LYS A 543 10.18 36.11 17.68
N GLN A 544 10.72 37.32 17.73
CA GLN A 544 12.16 37.54 17.56
C GLN A 544 12.99 36.90 18.66
#